data_c2d19f76b57dcd44a76b085b3ce60be8
#
_entry.id   c2d19f76b57dcd44a76b085b3ce60be8
#
_cell.length_a   1.000
_cell.length_b   1.000
_cell.length_c   1.000
_cell.angle_alpha   90.00
_cell.angle_beta   90.00
_cell.angle_gamma   90.00
#
_symmetry.space_group_name_H-M   'P 1'
#
loop_
_entity.id
_entity.type
_entity.pdbx_description
1 polymer ?
#
loop_
_entity_poly.entity_id
_entity_poly.type
_entity_poly.pdbx_seq_one_letter_code
_entity_poly.pdbx_strand_id
1 'polypeptide(L)'
;MGWNGAEAWIFMSIGDAARSTPATLDKVIGMADSNNHSIPNIDEFELAVSQLLGAGYVTAAAGLYGLTESGRRMYEKINSTKRGHITRFVETAEQWRRKAPSGASPVTWTVSPDEFHQALEEYHRWFSATYEKLKKRNP
;
A
#
# COMPACT_ATOMS: atom_id res chain seq x y z
N MET A 1 12.98 -5.69 -15.76
CA MET A 1 13.16 -5.11 -14.43
C MET A 1 12.42 -5.95 -13.42
N GLY A 2 13.13 -6.36 -12.38
CA GLY A 2 12.51 -7.12 -11.31
C GLY A 2 11.68 -6.25 -10.37
N TRP A 3 10.77 -6.85 -9.68
CA TRP A 3 10.04 -6.20 -8.62
C TRP A 3 10.97 -5.99 -7.43
N ASN A 4 10.79 -4.90 -6.72
CA ASN A 4 11.54 -4.63 -5.49
C ASN A 4 10.60 -4.68 -4.28
N GLY A 5 11.15 -4.48 -3.09
CA GLY A 5 10.36 -4.53 -1.86
C GLY A 5 9.29 -3.45 -1.73
N ALA A 6 9.43 -2.35 -2.47
CA ALA A 6 8.48 -1.26 -2.38
C ALA A 6 7.11 -1.64 -2.97
N GLU A 7 7.07 -2.38 -4.07
CA GLU A 7 5.80 -2.83 -4.63
C GLU A 7 5.06 -3.73 -3.65
N ALA A 8 5.75 -4.66 -3.00
CA ALA A 8 5.15 -5.54 -2.02
C ALA A 8 4.60 -4.75 -0.84
N TRP A 9 5.37 -3.79 -0.35
CA TRP A 9 4.98 -2.93 0.76
C TRP A 9 3.72 -2.12 0.43
N ILE A 10 3.71 -1.44 -0.71
CA ILE A 10 2.58 -0.61 -1.10
C ILE A 10 1.36 -1.47 -1.42
N PHE A 11 1.54 -2.62 -2.07
CA PHE A 11 0.44 -3.56 -2.32
C PHE A 11 -0.24 -3.99 -1.03
N MET A 12 0.53 -4.43 -0.04
CA MET A 12 -0.01 -4.86 1.24
C MET A 12 -0.71 -3.70 1.96
N SER A 13 -0.15 -2.51 1.84
CA SER A 13 -0.73 -1.32 2.48
C SER A 13 -2.07 -0.94 1.85
N ILE A 14 -2.17 -1.01 0.53
CA ILE A 14 -3.44 -0.78 -0.17
C ILE A 14 -4.45 -1.85 0.24
N GLY A 15 -4.05 -3.11 0.26
CA GLY A 15 -4.93 -4.21 0.65
C GLY A 15 -5.44 -4.07 2.07
N ASP A 16 -4.55 -3.71 3.00
CA ASP A 16 -4.91 -3.52 4.41
C ASP A 16 -5.87 -2.32 4.59
N ALA A 17 -5.65 -1.24 3.83
CA ALA A 17 -6.51 -0.05 3.90
C ALA A 17 -7.86 -0.27 3.23
N ALA A 18 -7.90 -1.02 2.14
CA ALA A 18 -9.06 -1.18 1.27
C ALA A 18 -9.72 -2.56 1.41
N ARG A 19 -9.86 -3.07 2.62
CA ARG A 19 -10.42 -4.42 2.85
C ARG A 19 -11.85 -4.57 2.36
N SER A 20 -12.68 -3.57 2.58
CA SER A 20 -14.11 -3.62 2.24
C SER A 20 -14.48 -2.66 1.13
N THR A 21 -13.86 -1.49 1.11
CA THR A 21 -14.13 -0.43 0.14
C THR A 21 -12.81 0.24 -0.23
N PRO A 22 -12.74 0.89 -1.40
CA PRO A 22 -11.54 1.66 -1.75
C PRO A 22 -11.20 2.69 -0.67
N ALA A 23 -9.93 2.91 -0.45
CA ALA A 23 -9.42 3.75 0.63
C ALA A 23 -8.79 5.03 0.11
N THR A 24 -8.85 6.07 0.91
CA THR A 24 -8.18 7.34 0.62
C THR A 24 -6.68 7.22 0.89
N LEU A 25 -5.92 8.15 0.32
CA LEU A 25 -4.45 8.10 0.37
C LEU A 25 -3.91 8.17 1.80
N ASP A 26 -4.51 8.97 2.67
CA ASP A 26 -4.09 9.07 4.07
C ASP A 26 -4.16 7.73 4.79
N LYS A 27 -5.17 6.92 4.49
CA LYS A 27 -5.32 5.58 5.07
C LYS A 27 -4.29 4.60 4.52
N VAL A 28 -3.98 4.70 3.22
CA VAL A 28 -2.92 3.89 2.62
C VAL A 28 -1.57 4.22 3.26
N ILE A 29 -1.27 5.51 3.43
CA ILE A 29 -0.05 5.97 4.08
C ILE A 29 0.02 5.45 5.53
N GLY A 30 -1.09 5.51 6.25
CA GLY A 30 -1.16 4.99 7.61
C GLY A 30 -0.85 3.50 7.70
N MET A 31 -1.38 2.72 6.78
CA MET A 31 -1.07 1.28 6.72
C MET A 31 0.38 1.03 6.31
N ALA A 32 0.93 1.86 5.41
CA ALA A 32 2.33 1.73 5.02
C ALA A 32 3.26 1.96 6.22
N ASP A 33 2.97 2.98 7.02
CA ASP A 33 3.74 3.25 8.23
C ASP A 33 3.58 2.11 9.25
N SER A 34 2.38 1.62 9.44
CA SER A 34 2.11 0.49 10.33
C SER A 34 2.85 -0.77 9.91
N ASN A 35 2.90 -1.04 8.62
CA ASN A 35 3.49 -2.27 8.09
C ASN A 35 5.02 -2.25 8.11
N ASN A 36 5.64 -1.10 7.95
CA ASN A 36 7.10 -1.02 7.78
C ASN A 36 7.77 0.04 8.66
N HIS A 37 7.03 0.68 9.56
CA HIS A 37 7.52 1.76 10.43
C HIS A 37 8.21 2.87 9.63
N SER A 38 7.69 3.17 8.45
CA SER A 38 8.24 4.14 7.53
C SER A 38 7.15 4.67 6.62
N ILE A 39 7.27 5.93 6.23
CA ILE A 39 6.36 6.56 5.29
C ILE A 39 7.02 6.57 3.92
N PRO A 40 6.35 6.09 2.87
CA PRO A 40 6.95 6.12 1.53
C PRO A 40 7.10 7.57 1.06
N ASN A 41 8.19 7.86 0.33
CA ASN A 41 8.28 9.15 -0.35
C ASN A 41 7.43 9.09 -1.63
N ILE A 42 7.16 10.27 -2.20
CA ILE A 42 6.26 10.38 -3.34
C ILE A 42 6.74 9.59 -4.55
N ASP A 43 8.04 9.66 -4.85
CA ASP A 43 8.61 8.96 -6.01
C ASP A 43 8.51 7.44 -5.87
N GLU A 44 8.81 6.94 -4.70
CA GLU A 44 8.70 5.52 -4.37
C GLU A 44 7.26 5.05 -4.46
N PHE A 45 6.33 5.84 -3.96
CA PHE A 45 4.91 5.53 -4.00
C PHE A 45 4.38 5.52 -5.43
N GLU A 46 4.71 6.55 -6.22
CA GLU A 46 4.29 6.65 -7.62
C GLU A 46 4.81 5.47 -8.45
N LEU A 47 6.07 5.12 -8.27
CA LEU A 47 6.66 4.01 -9.01
C LEU A 47 5.98 2.69 -8.65
N ALA A 48 5.79 2.45 -7.37
CA ALA A 48 5.14 1.21 -6.91
C ALA A 48 3.71 1.12 -7.43
N VAL A 49 2.92 2.18 -7.33
CA VAL A 49 1.54 2.18 -7.82
C VAL A 49 1.50 2.00 -9.34
N SER A 50 2.40 2.67 -10.06
CA SER A 50 2.48 2.52 -11.52
C SER A 50 2.72 1.07 -11.92
N GLN A 51 3.63 0.39 -11.24
CA GLN A 51 3.93 -1.00 -11.51
C GLN A 51 2.78 -1.92 -11.15
N LEU A 52 2.13 -1.67 -10.03
CA LEU A 52 0.97 -2.45 -9.57
C LEU A 52 -0.24 -2.27 -10.50
N LEU A 53 -0.45 -1.05 -11.01
CA LEU A 53 -1.48 -0.79 -12.01
C LEU A 53 -1.20 -1.53 -13.32
N GLY A 54 0.07 -1.47 -13.77
CA GLY A 54 0.48 -2.16 -14.99
C GLY A 54 0.31 -3.67 -14.89
N ALA A 55 0.50 -4.23 -13.70
CA ALA A 55 0.32 -5.66 -13.45
C ALA A 55 -1.15 -6.05 -13.24
N GLY A 56 -2.05 -5.09 -13.11
CA GLY A 56 -3.46 -5.36 -12.91
C GLY A 56 -3.85 -5.79 -11.50
N TYR A 57 -3.08 -5.40 -10.49
CA TYR A 57 -3.34 -5.80 -9.10
C TYR A 57 -4.07 -4.74 -8.28
N VAL A 58 -3.95 -3.47 -8.64
CA VAL A 58 -4.58 -2.40 -7.87
C VAL A 58 -5.38 -1.48 -8.76
N THR A 59 -6.25 -0.68 -8.13
CA THR A 59 -6.95 0.43 -8.76
C THR A 59 -6.53 1.73 -8.06
N ALA A 60 -6.47 2.81 -8.82
CA ALA A 60 -6.16 4.14 -8.29
C ALA A 60 -6.90 5.15 -9.16
N ALA A 61 -8.06 5.58 -8.72
CA ALA A 61 -8.89 6.50 -9.47
C ALA A 61 -9.65 7.43 -8.53
N ALA A 62 -9.71 8.70 -8.89
CA ALA A 62 -10.45 9.72 -8.13
C ALA A 62 -10.01 9.80 -6.66
N GLY A 63 -8.72 9.63 -6.40
CA GLY A 63 -8.17 9.68 -5.04
C GLY A 63 -8.45 8.47 -4.18
N LEU A 64 -8.99 7.40 -4.77
CA LEU A 64 -9.30 6.16 -4.06
C LEU A 64 -8.43 5.01 -4.56
N TYR A 65 -7.94 4.20 -3.64
CA TYR A 65 -7.05 3.08 -3.91
C TYR A 65 -7.71 1.77 -3.49
N GLY A 66 -7.57 0.76 -4.30
CA GLY A 66 -8.16 -0.54 -4.01
C GLY A 66 -7.45 -1.67 -4.73
N LEU A 67 -7.93 -2.88 -4.53
CA LEU A 67 -7.42 -4.06 -5.20
C LEU A 67 -8.37 -4.47 -6.32
N THR A 68 -7.80 -4.94 -7.43
CA THR A 68 -8.57 -5.65 -8.45
C THR A 68 -8.93 -7.04 -7.93
N GLU A 69 -9.74 -7.77 -8.68
CA GLU A 69 -10.04 -9.16 -8.32
C GLU A 69 -8.76 -10.01 -8.24
N SER A 70 -7.84 -9.86 -9.19
CA SER A 70 -6.54 -10.56 -9.16
C SER A 70 -5.72 -10.16 -7.95
N GLY A 71 -5.69 -8.86 -7.63
CA GLY A 71 -4.98 -8.36 -6.46
C GLY A 71 -5.58 -8.89 -5.17
N ARG A 72 -6.90 -8.95 -5.08
CA ARG A 72 -7.58 -9.46 -3.89
C ARG A 72 -7.27 -10.94 -3.67
N ARG A 73 -7.28 -11.74 -4.72
CA ARG A 73 -6.93 -13.16 -4.62
C ARG A 73 -5.51 -13.34 -4.11
N MET A 74 -4.57 -12.55 -4.61
CA MET A 74 -3.19 -12.60 -4.15
C MET A 74 -3.06 -12.15 -2.69
N TYR A 75 -3.74 -11.07 -2.34
CA TYR A 75 -3.75 -10.55 -0.96
C TYR A 75 -4.29 -11.60 0.02
N GLU A 76 -5.41 -12.22 -0.31
CA GLU A 76 -6.02 -13.25 0.55
C GLU A 76 -5.12 -14.47 0.69
N LYS A 77 -4.47 -14.89 -0.39
CA LYS A 77 -3.54 -16.01 -0.36
C LYS A 77 -2.37 -15.74 0.59
N ILE A 78 -1.81 -14.54 0.53
CA ILE A 78 -0.70 -14.14 1.40
C ILE A 78 -1.17 -14.09 2.87
N ASN A 79 -2.34 -13.52 3.12
CA ASN A 79 -2.89 -13.41 4.47
C ASN A 79 -3.31 -14.74 5.08
N SER A 80 -3.65 -15.73 4.26
CA SER A 80 -4.06 -17.05 4.75
C SER A 80 -2.93 -17.81 5.45
N THR A 81 -1.69 -17.38 5.28
CA THR A 81 -0.54 -18.05 5.89
C THR A 81 -0.40 -17.76 7.39
N LYS A 82 -1.11 -16.77 7.92
CA LYS A 82 -1.10 -16.38 9.34
C LYS A 82 0.28 -16.15 9.94
N ARG A 83 1.23 -15.72 9.12
CA ARG A 83 2.60 -15.45 9.56
C ARG A 83 2.79 -13.96 9.83
N GLY A 84 3.88 -13.61 10.53
CA GLY A 84 4.17 -12.22 10.88
C GLY A 84 4.45 -11.33 9.67
N HIS A 85 4.53 -10.02 9.92
CA HIS A 85 4.70 -9.01 8.86
C HIS A 85 5.89 -9.26 7.93
N ILE A 86 7.03 -9.67 8.49
CA ILE A 86 8.24 -9.92 7.71
C ILE A 86 7.99 -11.05 6.71
N THR A 87 7.32 -12.12 7.14
CA THR A 87 7.01 -13.25 6.27
C THR A 87 6.04 -12.84 5.16
N ARG A 88 5.05 -11.99 5.47
CA ARG A 88 4.13 -11.45 4.46
C ARG A 88 4.89 -10.69 3.38
N PHE A 89 5.88 -9.86 3.78
CA PHE A 89 6.72 -9.13 2.84
C PHE A 89 7.50 -10.07 1.93
N VAL A 90 8.16 -11.05 2.52
CA VAL A 90 8.98 -12.01 1.77
C VAL A 90 8.11 -12.79 0.79
N GLU A 91 6.97 -13.27 1.23
CA GLU A 91 6.05 -14.03 0.37
C GLU A 91 5.48 -13.16 -0.75
N THR A 92 5.13 -11.91 -0.46
CA THR A 92 4.65 -10.99 -1.48
C THR A 92 5.73 -10.74 -2.53
N ALA A 93 6.96 -10.48 -2.09
CA ALA A 93 8.08 -10.26 -2.99
C ALA A 93 8.35 -11.47 -3.87
N GLU A 94 8.24 -12.67 -3.32
CA GLU A 94 8.41 -13.90 -4.09
C GLU A 94 7.29 -14.12 -5.09
N GLN A 95 6.04 -13.86 -4.71
CA GLN A 95 4.91 -13.95 -5.63
C GLN A 95 5.09 -12.97 -6.79
N TRP A 96 5.58 -11.76 -6.50
CA TRP A 96 5.90 -10.79 -7.53
C TRP A 96 6.94 -11.32 -8.50
N ARG A 97 8.03 -11.87 -7.98
CA ARG A 97 9.12 -12.38 -8.82
C ARG A 97 8.65 -13.51 -9.73
N ARG A 98 7.77 -14.37 -9.24
CA ARG A 98 7.23 -15.50 -10.02
C ARG A 98 6.21 -15.05 -11.06
N LYS A 99 5.42 -14.03 -10.73
CA LYS A 99 4.34 -13.53 -11.57
C LYS A 99 4.64 -12.23 -12.26
N ALA A 100 5.89 -11.72 -12.14
CA ALA A 100 6.26 -10.53 -12.86
C ALA A 100 5.87 -10.69 -14.32
N PRO A 101 4.86 -9.96 -14.78
CA PRO A 101 4.33 -10.25 -16.12
C PRO A 101 5.35 -9.79 -17.14
N SER A 102 5.96 -10.76 -17.79
CA SER A 102 6.68 -10.46 -18.99
C SER A 102 5.64 -9.91 -19.97
N GLY A 103 5.67 -8.65 -20.26
CA GLY A 103 4.77 -8.04 -21.20
C GLY A 103 3.65 -7.19 -20.61
N ALA A 104 3.65 -6.91 -19.32
CA ALA A 104 2.78 -5.89 -18.78
C ALA A 104 3.15 -4.54 -19.40
N SER A 105 2.18 -3.86 -19.98
CA SER A 105 2.41 -2.53 -20.53
C SER A 105 2.78 -1.58 -19.39
N PRO A 106 3.90 -0.84 -19.50
CA PRO A 106 4.21 0.13 -18.47
C PRO A 106 3.12 1.16 -18.38
N VAL A 107 2.62 1.40 -17.17
CA VAL A 107 1.66 2.46 -16.88
C VAL A 107 2.42 3.55 -16.14
N THR A 108 2.30 4.78 -16.60
CA THR A 108 2.81 5.93 -15.86
C THR A 108 1.66 6.53 -15.08
N TRP A 109 1.75 6.44 -13.76
CA TRP A 109 0.77 7.02 -12.86
C TRP A 109 1.47 8.02 -11.94
N THR A 110 0.84 9.14 -11.72
CA THR A 110 1.37 10.17 -10.83
C THR A 110 0.33 10.62 -9.85
N VAL A 111 0.78 11.10 -8.70
CA VAL A 111 -0.06 11.76 -7.72
C VAL A 111 0.44 13.20 -7.55
N SER A 112 -0.48 14.13 -7.39
CA SER A 112 -0.13 15.54 -7.16
C SER A 112 0.69 15.64 -5.86
N PRO A 113 1.82 16.40 -5.87
CA PRO A 113 2.55 16.65 -4.61
C PRO A 113 1.67 17.26 -3.53
N ASP A 114 0.72 18.12 -3.91
CA ASP A 114 -0.22 18.71 -2.95
C ASP A 114 -1.14 17.66 -2.34
N GLU A 115 -1.68 16.75 -3.14
CA GLU A 115 -2.52 15.67 -2.64
C GLU A 115 -1.74 14.75 -1.70
N PHE A 116 -0.52 14.41 -2.07
CA PHE A 116 0.32 13.55 -1.25
C PHE A 116 0.66 14.23 0.08
N HIS A 117 1.03 15.50 0.02
CA HIS A 117 1.35 16.28 1.21
C HIS A 117 0.13 16.44 2.13
N GLN A 118 -1.05 16.71 1.55
CA GLN A 118 -2.28 16.82 2.32
C GLN A 118 -2.63 15.49 3.01
N ALA A 119 -2.43 14.38 2.32
CA ALA A 119 -2.68 13.06 2.90
C ALA A 119 -1.71 12.76 4.06
N LEU A 120 -0.45 13.18 3.93
CA LEU A 120 0.51 13.08 5.04
C LEU A 120 0.06 13.89 6.25
N GLU A 121 -0.41 15.12 6.04
CA GLU A 121 -0.90 15.97 7.12
C GLU A 121 -2.12 15.35 7.80
N GLU A 122 -3.05 14.81 7.03
CA GLU A 122 -4.24 14.15 7.57
C GLU A 122 -3.86 12.92 8.40
N TYR A 123 -2.92 12.12 7.91
CA TYR A 123 -2.42 10.98 8.65
C TYR A 123 -1.77 11.40 9.96
N HIS A 124 -0.92 12.41 9.93
CA HIS A 124 -0.24 12.91 11.14
C HIS A 124 -1.23 13.45 12.16
N ARG A 125 -2.26 14.15 11.73
CA ARG A 125 -3.31 14.65 12.63
C ARG A 125 -4.05 13.49 13.28
N TRP A 126 -4.42 12.50 12.50
CA TRP A 126 -5.10 11.30 13.02
C TRP A 126 -4.21 10.57 14.02
N PHE A 127 -2.95 10.37 13.68
CA PHE A 127 -2.00 9.67 14.53
C PHE A 127 -1.81 10.40 15.87
N SER A 128 -1.62 11.71 15.83
CA SER A 128 -1.46 12.52 17.03
C SER A 128 -2.69 12.49 17.93
N ALA A 129 -3.87 12.60 17.34
CA ALA A 129 -5.14 12.54 18.08
C ALA A 129 -5.33 11.18 18.75
N THR A 130 -5.01 10.11 18.02
CA THR A 130 -5.13 8.75 18.54
C THR A 130 -4.11 8.50 19.66
N TYR A 131 -2.88 8.96 19.47
CA TYR A 131 -1.82 8.86 20.48
C TYR A 131 -2.22 9.59 21.78
N GLU A 132 -2.76 10.80 21.67
CA GLU A 132 -3.20 11.56 22.83
C GLU A 132 -4.33 10.86 23.60
N LYS A 133 -5.27 10.24 22.87
CA LYS A 133 -6.34 9.47 23.51
C LYS A 133 -5.79 8.27 24.28
N LEU A 134 -4.85 7.55 23.70
CA LEU A 134 -4.23 6.39 24.35
C LEU A 134 -3.43 6.83 25.58
N LYS A 135 -2.72 7.95 25.49
CA LYS A 135 -1.95 8.51 26.59
C LYS A 135 -2.84 8.89 27.78
N LYS A 136 -4.04 9.40 27.50
CA LYS A 136 -5.01 9.76 28.54
C LYS A 136 -5.63 8.55 29.22
N ARG A 137 -5.73 7.41 28.52
CA ARG A 137 -6.27 6.16 29.08
C ARG A 137 -5.29 5.46 29.99
N ASN A 138 -3.99 5.65 29.77
CA ASN A 138 -2.90 5.05 30.54
C ASN A 138 -1.99 6.14 31.10
N PRO A 139 -2.45 6.92 32.09
CA PRO A 139 -1.62 7.97 32.70
C PRO A 139 -0.49 7.37 33.55
#